data_e7c5752b2cde0dc37a3c1ba76c45f667
#
_entry.id   e7c5752b2cde0dc37a3c1ba76c45f667
#
_cell.length_a   1.000
_cell.length_b   1.000
_cell.length_c   1.000
_cell.angle_alpha   90.00
_cell.angle_beta   90.00
_cell.angle_gamma   90.00
#
_symmetry.space_group_name_H-M   'P 1'
#
loop_
_entity.id
_entity.type
_entity.pdbx_description
1 polymer ?
#
loop_
_entity_poly.entity_id
_entity_poly.type
_entity_poly.pdbx_seq_one_letter_code
_entity_poly.pdbx_strand_id
1 'polypeptide(L)'
;MKIEFHEKQIAALNALAIDSDIKQVLYGGGVGGGKSFLGCDWQIKRRLKYPGTRGLIGRAELKKLRLSTMQTFFELCAHHNLIAGKHYTYNGQDHVITWFNGSQTILMDLADTPSDPEFQRFGSIELTDYFVDEAGEVSEKCVNILASRVRYKLINDKPKGLLTCNPHKGWLYREFFDAKRSV
;
A
#
# COMPACT_ATOMS: atom_id res chain seq x y z
N MET A 1 -13.71 8.69 -18.00
CA MET A 1 -12.47 9.50 -18.10
C MET A 1 -11.30 8.53 -18.11
N LYS A 2 -10.32 8.64 -19.02
CA LYS A 2 -9.16 7.77 -19.05
C LYS A 2 -8.19 8.18 -17.93
N ILE A 3 -7.72 7.23 -17.13
CA ILE A 3 -6.67 7.49 -16.13
C ILE A 3 -5.36 7.70 -16.88
N GLU A 4 -4.76 8.87 -16.73
CA GLU A 4 -3.45 9.18 -17.28
C GLU A 4 -2.47 9.40 -16.13
N PHE A 5 -1.37 8.65 -16.16
CA PHE A 5 -0.28 8.78 -15.23
C PHE A 5 0.82 9.67 -15.80
N HIS A 6 1.38 10.55 -15.01
CA HIS A 6 2.57 11.29 -15.40
C HIS A 6 3.85 10.44 -15.27
N GLU A 7 4.93 10.87 -15.89
CA GLU A 7 6.18 10.09 -16.00
C GLU A 7 6.71 9.50 -14.69
N LYS A 8 6.69 10.26 -13.58
CA LYS A 8 7.15 9.79 -12.27
C LYS A 8 6.26 8.69 -11.69
N GLN A 9 4.95 8.76 -11.95
CA GLN A 9 4.03 7.70 -11.54
C GLN A 9 4.25 6.44 -12.38
N ILE A 10 4.51 6.57 -13.67
CA ILE A 10 4.84 5.46 -14.57
C ILE A 10 6.14 4.79 -14.11
N ALA A 11 7.17 5.57 -13.78
CA ALA A 11 8.42 5.04 -13.25
C ALA A 11 8.21 4.25 -11.95
N ALA A 12 7.40 4.76 -11.03
CA ALA A 12 7.05 4.06 -9.78
C ALA A 12 6.29 2.76 -10.06
N LEU A 13 5.32 2.76 -10.98
CA LEU A 13 4.57 1.56 -11.37
C LEU A 13 5.46 0.51 -12.03
N ASN A 14 6.43 0.91 -12.86
CA ASN A 14 7.40 0.01 -13.47
C ASN A 14 8.31 -0.63 -12.39
N ALA A 15 8.74 0.14 -11.39
CA ALA A 15 9.51 -0.39 -10.27
C ALA A 15 8.70 -1.37 -9.40
N LEU A 16 7.38 -1.18 -9.30
CA LEU A 16 6.44 -2.06 -8.60
C LEU A 16 5.99 -3.27 -9.45
N ALA A 17 6.36 -3.33 -10.72
CA ALA A 17 5.99 -4.44 -11.58
C ALA A 17 6.59 -5.76 -11.08
N ILE A 18 5.93 -6.90 -11.38
CA ILE A 18 6.33 -8.21 -10.85
C ILE A 18 7.66 -8.71 -11.42
N ASP A 19 8.02 -8.28 -12.61
CA ASP A 19 9.30 -8.58 -13.28
C ASP A 19 10.47 -7.75 -12.75
N SER A 20 10.18 -6.66 -12.06
CA SER A 20 11.19 -5.85 -11.37
C SER A 20 11.72 -6.55 -10.11
N ASP A 21 13.02 -6.44 -9.83
CA ASP A 21 13.64 -6.93 -8.59
C ASP A 21 13.55 -5.93 -7.43
N ILE A 22 13.01 -4.73 -7.68
CA ILE A 22 12.78 -3.71 -6.67
C ILE A 22 11.67 -4.19 -5.73
N LYS A 23 11.98 -4.32 -4.44
CA LYS A 23 11.03 -4.80 -3.43
C LYS A 23 10.21 -3.69 -2.81
N GLN A 24 10.77 -2.48 -2.71
CA GLN A 24 10.13 -1.36 -2.05
C GLN A 24 10.38 -0.07 -2.83
N VAL A 25 9.35 0.72 -3.00
CA VAL A 25 9.37 2.00 -3.70
C VAL A 25 8.90 3.10 -2.75
N LEU A 26 9.66 4.20 -2.68
CA LEU A 26 9.20 5.44 -2.08
C LEU A 26 8.77 6.41 -3.18
N TYR A 27 7.51 6.80 -3.17
CA TYR A 27 6.97 7.82 -4.06
C TYR A 27 6.67 9.10 -3.27
N GLY A 28 7.58 10.05 -3.34
CA GLY A 28 7.49 11.36 -2.69
C GLY A 28 6.92 12.43 -3.61
N GLY A 29 6.28 13.42 -3.02
CA GLY A 29 5.78 14.58 -3.77
C GLY A 29 4.95 15.53 -2.91
N GLY A 30 4.74 16.76 -3.38
CA GLY A 30 3.88 17.74 -2.71
C GLY A 30 2.41 17.34 -2.65
N VAL A 31 1.62 18.17 -1.97
CA VAL A 31 0.15 18.01 -1.92
C VAL A 31 -0.40 18.07 -3.35
N GLY A 32 -1.36 17.19 -3.66
CA GLY A 32 -1.94 17.09 -5.01
C GLY A 32 -1.09 16.29 -6.02
N GLY A 33 0.07 15.75 -5.63
CA GLY A 33 0.96 14.97 -6.52
C GLY A 33 0.46 13.56 -6.86
N GLY A 34 -0.82 13.23 -6.62
CA GLY A 34 -1.44 11.97 -7.01
C GLY A 34 -0.89 10.73 -6.25
N LYS A 35 -0.31 10.92 -5.06
CA LYS A 35 0.31 9.86 -4.26
C LYS A 35 -0.67 8.76 -3.85
N SER A 36 -1.73 9.14 -3.14
CA SER A 36 -2.77 8.21 -2.67
C SER A 36 -3.50 7.58 -3.85
N PHE A 37 -3.72 8.36 -4.92
CA PHE A 37 -4.29 7.86 -6.18
C PHE A 37 -3.45 6.73 -6.78
N LEU A 38 -2.13 6.95 -6.93
CA LEU A 38 -1.19 5.95 -7.43
C LEU A 38 -1.21 4.66 -6.59
N GLY A 39 -1.14 4.81 -5.27
CA GLY A 39 -1.12 3.67 -4.34
C GLY A 39 -2.41 2.87 -4.38
N CYS A 40 -3.56 3.55 -4.40
CA CYS A 40 -4.87 2.91 -4.48
C CYS A 40 -5.08 2.19 -5.83
N ASP A 41 -4.75 2.84 -6.94
CA ASP A 41 -4.87 2.23 -8.27
C ASP A 41 -3.96 1.00 -8.42
N TRP A 42 -2.71 1.10 -7.94
CA TRP A 42 -1.79 -0.04 -7.92
C TRP A 42 -2.36 -1.21 -7.09
N GLN A 43 -2.89 -0.95 -5.90
CA GLN A 43 -3.50 -1.97 -5.04
C GLN A 43 -4.71 -2.64 -5.73
N ILE A 44 -5.58 -1.87 -6.35
CA ILE A 44 -6.74 -2.40 -7.09
C ILE A 44 -6.28 -3.29 -8.25
N LYS A 45 -5.41 -2.77 -9.12
CA LYS A 45 -4.90 -3.50 -10.29
C LYS A 45 -4.18 -4.78 -9.89
N ARG A 46 -3.42 -4.76 -8.79
CA ARG A 46 -2.74 -5.92 -8.28
C ARG A 46 -3.72 -7.01 -7.82
N ARG A 47 -4.79 -6.64 -7.10
CA ARG A 47 -5.85 -7.59 -6.71
C ARG A 47 -6.55 -8.20 -7.91
N LEU A 48 -6.85 -7.41 -8.92
CA LEU A 48 -7.52 -7.90 -10.14
C LEU A 48 -6.63 -8.82 -10.97
N LYS A 49 -5.35 -8.48 -11.10
CA LYS A 49 -4.40 -9.20 -11.96
C LYS A 49 -3.90 -10.51 -11.35
N TYR A 50 -3.71 -10.56 -10.03
CA TYR A 50 -3.12 -11.71 -9.34
C TYR A 50 -4.10 -12.27 -8.30
N PRO A 51 -4.87 -13.33 -8.65
CA PRO A 51 -5.83 -13.96 -7.74
C PRO A 51 -5.17 -14.49 -6.47
N GLY A 52 -5.88 -14.39 -5.34
CA GLY A 52 -5.43 -14.90 -4.04
C GLY A 52 -4.40 -14.00 -3.34
N THR A 53 -4.05 -12.83 -3.91
CA THR A 53 -3.12 -11.89 -3.26
C THR A 53 -3.71 -11.28 -1.98
N ARG A 54 -2.83 -11.02 -1.02
CA ARG A 54 -3.16 -10.39 0.26
C ARG A 54 -2.36 -9.10 0.40
N GLY A 55 -3.01 -7.96 0.15
CA GLY A 55 -2.38 -6.66 0.31
C GLY A 55 -2.83 -5.96 1.57
N LEU A 56 -2.00 -5.04 2.03
CA LEU A 56 -2.34 -4.14 3.12
C LEU A 56 -2.31 -2.70 2.62
N ILE A 57 -3.30 -1.90 3.01
CA ILE A 57 -3.26 -0.44 2.91
C ILE A 57 -3.25 0.11 4.32
N GLY A 58 -2.22 0.88 4.66
CA GLY A 58 -2.04 1.43 5.99
C GLY A 58 -1.72 2.91 6.01
N ARG A 59 -2.03 3.53 7.13
CA ARG A 59 -1.65 4.89 7.51
C ARG A 59 -1.45 4.92 9.02
N ALA A 60 -0.81 5.96 9.57
CA ALA A 60 -0.63 6.08 11.02
C ALA A 60 -1.95 5.89 11.79
N GLU A 61 -3.05 6.50 11.32
CA GLU A 61 -4.36 6.38 11.96
C GLU A 61 -5.40 5.78 11.01
N LEU A 62 -6.07 4.71 11.44
CA LEU A 62 -7.14 4.07 10.67
C LEU A 62 -8.29 5.05 10.34
N LYS A 63 -8.60 5.97 11.25
CA LYS A 63 -9.62 7.01 11.00
C LYS A 63 -9.23 7.91 9.83
N LYS A 64 -8.00 8.37 9.77
CA LYS A 64 -7.48 9.18 8.65
C LYS A 64 -7.43 8.37 7.35
N LEU A 65 -7.02 7.10 7.43
CA LEU A 65 -7.04 6.17 6.30
C LEU A 65 -8.44 6.11 5.67
N ARG A 66 -9.47 5.90 6.50
CA ARG A 66 -10.86 5.78 6.04
C ARG A 66 -11.43 7.08 5.47
N LEU A 67 -11.08 8.22 6.05
CA LEU A 67 -11.60 9.54 5.65
C LEU A 67 -10.93 10.12 4.40
N SER A 68 -9.77 9.62 3.99
CA SER A 68 -9.05 10.15 2.83
C SER A 68 -8.67 9.07 1.82
N THR A 69 -7.70 8.24 2.14
CA THR A 69 -7.14 7.22 1.21
C THR A 69 -8.21 6.28 0.70
N MET A 70 -9.13 5.83 1.57
CA MET A 70 -10.18 4.89 1.18
C MET A 70 -11.31 5.55 0.38
N GLN A 71 -11.53 6.85 0.49
CA GLN A 71 -12.41 7.57 -0.43
C GLN A 71 -11.86 7.48 -1.85
N THR A 72 -10.58 7.83 -2.04
CA THR A 72 -9.89 7.70 -3.34
C THR A 72 -9.93 6.26 -3.85
N PHE A 73 -9.76 5.28 -2.96
CA PHE A 73 -9.82 3.85 -3.33
C PHE A 73 -11.20 3.47 -3.90
N PHE A 74 -12.29 3.84 -3.23
CA PHE A 74 -13.64 3.50 -3.69
C PHE A 74 -14.06 4.31 -4.93
N GLU A 75 -13.63 5.55 -5.07
CA GLU A 75 -13.79 6.34 -6.30
C GLU A 75 -13.10 5.66 -7.49
N LEU A 76 -11.88 5.14 -7.28
CA LEU A 76 -11.17 4.36 -8.30
C LEU A 76 -11.86 3.04 -8.60
N CYS A 77 -12.39 2.33 -7.61
CA CYS A 77 -13.21 1.15 -7.85
C CYS A 77 -14.40 1.47 -8.77
N ALA A 78 -15.12 2.54 -8.48
CA ALA A 78 -16.24 2.99 -9.33
C ALA A 78 -15.75 3.37 -10.74
N HIS A 79 -14.62 4.06 -10.85
CA HIS A 79 -14.03 4.43 -12.13
C HIS A 79 -13.64 3.21 -12.99
N HIS A 80 -13.16 2.14 -12.36
CA HIS A 80 -12.87 0.86 -13.00
C HIS A 80 -14.13 -0.02 -13.21
N ASN A 81 -15.34 0.50 -12.99
CA ASN A 81 -16.61 -0.22 -13.05
C ASN A 81 -16.67 -1.44 -12.09
N LEU A 82 -15.99 -1.36 -10.97
CA LEU A 82 -16.02 -2.39 -9.92
C LEU A 82 -17.19 -2.09 -8.97
N ILE A 83 -18.12 -3.02 -8.89
CA ILE A 83 -19.39 -2.89 -8.17
C ILE A 83 -19.26 -3.63 -6.83
N ALA A 84 -19.54 -2.94 -5.73
CA ALA A 84 -19.64 -3.55 -4.40
C ALA A 84 -20.74 -4.64 -4.38
N GLY A 85 -20.48 -5.74 -3.69
CA GLY A 85 -21.34 -6.92 -3.67
C GLY A 85 -21.17 -7.86 -4.87
N LYS A 86 -20.56 -7.40 -5.96
CA LYS A 86 -20.28 -8.21 -7.16
C LYS A 86 -18.81 -8.48 -7.36
N HIS A 87 -17.97 -7.46 -7.33
CA HIS A 87 -16.54 -7.56 -7.60
C HIS A 87 -15.71 -7.56 -6.32
N TYR A 88 -16.22 -6.94 -5.27
CA TYR A 88 -15.63 -6.93 -3.94
C TYR A 88 -16.70 -6.74 -2.87
N THR A 89 -16.41 -7.17 -1.64
CA THR A 89 -17.18 -6.87 -0.43
C THR A 89 -16.27 -6.20 0.59
N TYR A 90 -16.80 -5.22 1.32
CA TYR A 90 -16.07 -4.56 2.40
C TYR A 90 -16.69 -4.88 3.75
N ASN A 91 -15.95 -5.56 4.60
CA ASN A 91 -16.29 -5.75 6.00
C ASN A 91 -15.69 -4.58 6.82
N GLY A 92 -16.54 -3.68 7.27
CA GLY A 92 -16.13 -2.50 8.05
C GLY A 92 -15.74 -2.80 9.49
N GLN A 93 -16.08 -3.98 10.03
CA GLN A 93 -15.73 -4.46 11.36
C GLN A 93 -14.30 -5.02 11.39
N ASP A 94 -14.00 -5.89 10.42
CA ASP A 94 -12.68 -6.52 10.28
C ASP A 94 -11.70 -5.68 9.46
N HIS A 95 -12.19 -4.59 8.87
CA HIS A 95 -11.41 -3.72 7.99
C HIS A 95 -10.78 -4.46 6.80
N VAL A 96 -11.51 -5.41 6.21
CA VAL A 96 -11.05 -6.24 5.09
C VAL A 96 -11.95 -6.06 3.88
N ILE A 97 -11.34 -5.85 2.72
CA ILE A 97 -12.00 -5.93 1.42
C ILE A 97 -11.67 -7.31 0.83
N THR A 98 -12.70 -8.10 0.56
CA THR A 98 -12.56 -9.41 -0.10
C THR A 98 -12.98 -9.28 -1.56
N TRP A 99 -12.12 -9.74 -2.47
CA TRP A 99 -12.33 -9.65 -3.91
C TRP A 99 -12.91 -10.96 -4.47
N PHE A 100 -13.64 -10.86 -5.58
CA PHE A 100 -14.30 -12.00 -6.24
C PHE A 100 -13.35 -13.16 -6.60
N ASN A 101 -12.06 -12.89 -6.75
CA ASN A 101 -11.02 -13.86 -7.12
C ASN A 101 -10.25 -14.42 -5.91
N GLY A 102 -10.75 -14.24 -4.69
CA GLY A 102 -10.14 -14.68 -3.44
C GLY A 102 -9.02 -13.80 -2.91
N SER A 103 -8.70 -12.71 -3.59
CA SER A 103 -7.74 -11.72 -3.06
C SER A 103 -8.34 -10.94 -1.89
N GLN A 104 -7.46 -10.37 -1.04
CA GLN A 104 -7.85 -9.55 0.09
C GLN A 104 -7.06 -8.24 0.13
N THR A 105 -7.72 -7.17 0.59
CA THR A 105 -7.06 -5.92 0.97
C THR A 105 -7.40 -5.62 2.42
N ILE A 106 -6.40 -5.61 3.27
CA ILE A 106 -6.51 -5.37 4.72
C ILE A 106 -6.23 -3.89 4.98
N LEU A 107 -7.07 -3.23 5.77
CA LEU A 107 -6.90 -1.85 6.18
C LEU A 107 -6.41 -1.82 7.63
N MET A 108 -5.32 -1.11 7.90
CA MET A 108 -4.71 -1.13 9.23
C MET A 108 -4.13 0.22 9.65
N ASP A 109 -4.23 0.54 10.94
CA ASP A 109 -3.44 1.61 11.52
C ASP A 109 -1.99 1.14 11.74
N LEU A 110 -1.07 2.08 11.57
CA LEU A 110 0.36 1.83 11.66
C LEU A 110 1.03 2.72 12.72
N ALA A 111 0.25 3.35 13.59
CA ALA A 111 0.79 4.19 14.66
C ALA A 111 1.58 3.37 15.67
N ASP A 112 2.63 3.97 16.21
CA ASP A 112 3.26 3.48 17.42
C ASP A 112 2.31 3.64 18.61
N THR A 113 2.07 2.56 19.33
CA THR A 113 1.19 2.59 20.51
C THR A 113 1.94 2.08 21.73
N PRO A 114 1.85 2.76 22.89
CA PRO A 114 2.51 2.29 24.11
C PRO A 114 2.10 0.89 24.55
N SER A 115 0.88 0.48 24.19
CA SER A 115 0.34 -0.86 24.49
C SER A 115 0.85 -1.96 23.57
N ASP A 116 1.42 -1.62 22.42
CA ASP A 116 1.94 -2.58 21.43
C ASP A 116 3.24 -2.05 20.78
N PRO A 117 4.31 -1.85 21.55
CA PRO A 117 5.57 -1.27 21.06
C PRO A 117 6.31 -2.17 20.07
N GLU A 118 5.99 -3.45 20.03
CA GLU A 118 6.58 -4.45 19.13
C GLU A 118 5.66 -4.82 17.97
N PHE A 119 4.56 -4.09 17.76
CA PHE A 119 3.61 -4.32 16.67
C PHE A 119 3.11 -5.76 16.60
N GLN A 120 2.81 -6.37 17.76
CA GLN A 120 2.32 -7.75 17.85
C GLN A 120 1.02 -7.95 17.09
N ARG A 121 0.23 -6.87 16.89
CA ARG A 121 -0.95 -6.86 16.02
C ARG A 121 -0.66 -7.30 14.58
N PHE A 122 0.60 -7.26 14.11
CA PHE A 122 1.00 -7.79 12.81
C PHE A 122 1.45 -9.26 12.88
N GLY A 123 1.42 -9.88 14.06
CA GLY A 123 2.08 -11.18 14.31
C GLY A 123 1.67 -12.32 13.39
N SER A 124 0.38 -12.47 13.12
CA SER A 124 -0.16 -13.56 12.30
C SER A 124 -0.44 -13.19 10.85
N ILE A 125 -0.21 -11.93 10.45
CA ILE A 125 -0.51 -11.46 9.10
C ILE A 125 0.57 -11.94 8.13
N GLU A 126 0.14 -12.52 7.03
CA GLU A 126 0.99 -12.85 5.88
C GLU A 126 0.49 -12.13 4.65
N LEU A 127 1.35 -11.31 4.06
CA LEU A 127 1.04 -10.41 2.96
C LEU A 127 1.80 -10.82 1.69
N THR A 128 1.26 -10.44 0.54
CA THR A 128 1.98 -10.41 -0.75
C THR A 128 2.58 -9.05 -1.02
N ASP A 129 1.94 -7.99 -0.49
CA ASP A 129 2.34 -6.60 -0.74
C ASP A 129 1.71 -5.65 0.28
N TYR A 130 2.20 -4.41 0.31
CA TYR A 130 1.64 -3.35 1.14
C TYR A 130 1.76 -1.97 0.50
N PHE A 131 0.85 -1.09 0.87
CA PHE A 131 0.85 0.33 0.58
C PHE A 131 0.72 1.11 1.88
N VAL A 132 1.71 1.94 2.20
CA VAL A 132 1.67 2.87 3.33
C VAL A 132 1.50 4.29 2.80
N ASP A 133 0.33 4.86 3.03
CA ASP A 133 0.05 6.25 2.68
C ASP A 133 0.50 7.19 3.80
N GLU A 134 1.10 8.33 3.44
CA GLU A 134 1.72 9.27 4.37
C GLU A 134 2.74 8.59 5.32
N ALA A 135 3.64 7.80 4.75
CA ALA A 135 4.64 7.02 5.49
C ALA A 135 5.58 7.86 6.37
N GLY A 136 5.62 9.18 6.17
CA GLY A 136 6.33 10.10 7.08
C GLY A 136 5.72 10.19 8.48
N GLU A 137 4.45 9.79 8.64
CA GLU A 137 3.75 9.72 9.93
C GLU A 137 3.98 8.36 10.64
N VAL A 138 4.65 7.41 9.99
CA VAL A 138 4.85 6.02 10.46
C VAL A 138 6.32 5.80 10.80
N SER A 139 6.59 5.08 11.88
CA SER A 139 7.99 4.80 12.28
C SER A 139 8.68 3.82 11.33
N GLU A 140 10.00 3.96 11.24
CA GLU A 140 10.86 3.03 10.50
C GLU A 140 10.71 1.60 11.01
N LYS A 141 10.62 1.42 12.34
CA LYS A 141 10.39 0.13 13.00
C LYS A 141 9.11 -0.54 12.48
N CYS A 142 8.01 0.22 12.45
CA CYS A 142 6.74 -0.28 11.95
C CYS A 142 6.84 -0.77 10.50
N VAL A 143 7.44 0.02 9.61
CA VAL A 143 7.57 -0.34 8.19
C VAL A 143 8.48 -1.56 8.02
N ASN A 144 9.57 -1.68 8.78
CA ASN A 144 10.45 -2.83 8.73
C ASN A 144 9.74 -4.12 9.19
N ILE A 145 8.96 -4.05 10.26
CA ILE A 145 8.15 -5.18 10.72
C ILE A 145 7.10 -5.53 9.68
N LEU A 146 6.39 -4.55 9.11
CA LEU A 146 5.42 -4.77 8.04
C LEU A 146 6.06 -5.45 6.82
N ALA A 147 7.23 -4.98 6.39
CA ALA A 147 7.97 -5.58 5.28
C ALA A 147 8.34 -7.05 5.55
N SER A 148 8.65 -7.42 6.80
CA SER A 148 8.92 -8.81 7.19
C SER A 148 7.69 -9.73 7.09
N ARG A 149 6.48 -9.15 7.03
CA ARG A 149 5.21 -9.89 6.85
C ARG A 149 4.89 -10.19 5.41
N VAL A 150 5.61 -9.61 4.45
CA VAL A 150 5.46 -9.89 3.02
C VAL A 150 6.15 -11.20 2.68
N ARG A 151 5.58 -12.29 3.14
CA ARG A 151 6.08 -13.66 3.02
C ARG A 151 5.05 -14.66 2.48
N TYR A 152 3.82 -14.20 2.22
CA TYR A 152 2.81 -15.04 1.58
C TYR A 152 3.23 -15.32 0.14
N LYS A 153 3.47 -16.60 -0.15
CA LYS A 153 4.00 -17.03 -1.45
C LYS A 153 2.86 -17.40 -2.38
N LEU A 154 2.83 -16.76 -3.53
CA LEU A 154 2.00 -17.14 -4.66
C LEU A 154 2.90 -17.47 -5.84
N ILE A 155 2.46 -18.41 -6.68
CA ILE A 155 3.11 -18.69 -7.96
C ILE A 155 2.93 -17.44 -8.84
N ASN A 156 4.01 -16.97 -9.43
CA ASN A 156 4.05 -15.78 -10.29
C ASN A 156 3.77 -14.45 -9.57
N ASP A 157 4.05 -14.34 -8.28
CA ASP A 157 4.03 -13.08 -7.55
C ASP A 157 5.37 -12.81 -6.85
N LYS A 158 5.73 -11.53 -6.72
CA LYS A 158 6.91 -11.07 -5.97
C LYS A 158 6.49 -10.10 -4.86
N PRO A 159 7.16 -10.14 -3.69
CA PRO A 159 6.97 -9.18 -2.62
C PRO A 159 7.14 -7.73 -3.10
N LYS A 160 6.20 -6.87 -2.79
CA LYS A 160 6.23 -5.44 -3.15
C LYS A 160 5.74 -4.56 -2.02
N GLY A 161 6.39 -3.43 -1.82
CA GLY A 161 5.97 -2.38 -0.91
C GLY A 161 5.98 -1.02 -1.58
N LEU A 162 4.93 -0.24 -1.37
CA LEU A 162 4.85 1.15 -1.78
C LEU A 162 4.70 2.04 -0.54
N LEU A 163 5.57 3.02 -0.43
CA LEU A 163 5.49 4.08 0.55
C LEU A 163 5.21 5.39 -0.16
N THR A 164 4.30 6.20 0.35
CA THR A 164 4.11 7.57 -0.13
C THR A 164 4.34 8.57 0.99
N CYS A 165 4.93 9.71 0.70
CA CYS A 165 5.12 10.76 1.69
C CYS A 165 5.17 12.15 1.06
N ASN A 166 4.92 13.17 1.88
CA ASN A 166 5.34 14.53 1.58
C ASN A 166 6.85 14.67 1.82
N PRO A 167 7.53 15.59 1.11
CA PRO A 167 8.95 15.84 1.34
C PRO A 167 9.21 16.24 2.80
N HIS A 168 9.97 15.42 3.52
CA HIS A 168 10.31 15.64 4.92
C HIS A 168 11.67 15.03 5.22
N LYS A 169 12.52 15.76 5.96
CA LYS A 169 13.80 15.24 6.46
C LYS A 169 13.54 14.33 7.66
N GLY A 170 13.46 13.02 7.42
CA GLY A 170 13.21 12.00 8.43
C GLY A 170 13.89 10.69 8.05
N TRP A 171 13.44 9.58 8.63
CA TRP A 171 14.01 8.26 8.35
C TRP A 171 13.88 7.86 6.87
N LEU A 172 12.76 8.23 6.20
CA LEU A 172 12.58 7.99 4.76
C LEU A 172 13.64 8.69 3.92
N TYR A 173 14.01 9.93 4.28
CA TYR A 173 15.07 10.64 3.58
C TYR A 173 16.41 9.92 3.72
N ARG A 174 16.78 9.50 4.93
CA ARG A 174 18.01 8.75 5.18
C ARG A 174 18.05 7.45 4.38
N GLU A 175 16.97 6.66 4.40
CA GLU A 175 16.91 5.34 3.78
C GLU A 175 16.90 5.37 2.25
N PHE A 176 16.24 6.34 1.64
CA PHE A 176 16.02 6.36 0.21
C PHE A 176 16.89 7.36 -0.57
N PHE A 177 17.37 8.42 0.09
CA PHE A 177 18.17 9.46 -0.57
C PHE A 177 19.62 9.51 -0.06
N ASP A 178 19.85 9.50 1.26
CA ASP A 178 21.21 9.62 1.82
C ASP A 178 21.98 8.30 1.79
N ALA A 179 21.33 7.17 1.89
CA ALA A 179 21.96 5.86 2.02
C ALA A 179 22.74 5.41 0.78
N LYS A 180 22.89 6.23 -0.28
CA LYS A 180 23.61 5.89 -1.52
C LYS A 180 23.40 4.42 -1.93
N ARG A 181 22.24 3.90 -1.66
CA ARG A 181 21.86 2.56 -2.13
C ARG A 181 21.70 2.70 -3.63
N SER A 182 22.81 2.49 -4.34
CA SER A 182 22.82 2.26 -5.78
C SER A 182 21.75 1.22 -6.06
N VAL A 183 20.85 1.62 -6.92
CA VAL A 183 19.85 0.77 -7.56
C VAL A 183 20.58 -0.31 -8.36
#